data_8c7c25db1b6a59588640656c1248b490
#
_entry.id   8c7c25db1b6a59588640656c1248b490
#
_cell.length_a   1.000
_cell.length_b   1.000
_cell.length_c   1.000
_cell.angle_alpha   90.00
_cell.angle_beta   90.00
_cell.angle_gamma   90.00
#
_symmetry.space_group_name_H-M   'P 1'
#
loop_
_entity.id
_entity.type
_entity.pdbx_description
1 polymer ?
#
loop_
_entity_poly.entity_id
_entity_poly.type
_entity_poly.pdbx_seq_one_letter_code
_entity_poly.pdbx_strand_id
1 'polypeptide(L)'
;MNLRKSSLIRQLFLVVLLGASKIKAQEPATQAQPRDSDIVSPVTKSQANDRIAEHRFWDKENRWLFAGVGAARTLDYFSTLNMRRRGRQEILLSNDVVDNHAAFGAIEAAGTGASIGASYLFHRYGHHKLERWTSFVHIGLTTTGAVRNYSLKTAHPKTTP
;
A
#
# COMPACT_ATOMS: atom_id res chain seq x y z
N MET A 1 27.51 -1.00 -21.31
CA MET A 1 26.99 0.37 -21.47
C MET A 1 25.53 0.39 -20.99
N ASN A 2 25.27 0.53 -19.67
CA ASN A 2 23.92 0.41 -19.07
C ASN A 2 23.74 1.29 -17.83
N LEU A 3 24.22 2.55 -17.88
CA LEU A 3 24.12 3.48 -16.73
C LEU A 3 22.83 4.34 -16.70
N ARG A 4 21.96 4.26 -17.71
CA ARG A 4 20.74 5.09 -17.78
C ARG A 4 19.48 4.50 -17.09
N LYS A 5 19.47 3.19 -16.80
CA LYS A 5 18.26 2.54 -16.23
C LYS A 5 18.16 2.64 -14.70
N SER A 6 19.25 2.90 -13.99
CA SER A 6 19.24 3.01 -12.53
C SER A 6 18.68 4.35 -12.02
N SER A 7 18.66 5.39 -12.85
CA SER A 7 18.18 6.72 -12.48
C SER A 7 16.65 6.79 -12.34
N LEU A 8 15.92 6.09 -13.20
CA LEU A 8 14.45 6.10 -13.19
C LEU A 8 13.84 5.41 -11.96
N ILE A 9 14.48 4.33 -11.50
CA ILE A 9 14.01 3.59 -10.32
C ILE A 9 14.25 4.40 -9.04
N ARG A 10 15.38 5.13 -8.96
CA ARG A 10 15.65 6.05 -7.85
C ARG A 10 14.66 7.23 -7.80
N GLN A 11 14.23 7.73 -8.94
CA GLN A 11 13.24 8.82 -9.00
C GLN A 11 11.84 8.39 -8.58
N LEU A 12 11.43 7.16 -8.90
CA LEU A 12 10.12 6.64 -8.50
C LEU A 12 10.01 6.46 -6.97
N PHE A 13 11.10 6.05 -6.31
CA PHE A 13 11.14 5.93 -4.84
C PHE A 13 11.18 7.29 -4.14
N LEU A 14 11.78 8.31 -4.76
CA LEU A 14 11.90 9.64 -4.16
C LEU A 14 10.58 10.42 -4.18
N VAL A 15 9.73 10.20 -5.17
CA VAL A 15 8.42 10.89 -5.29
C VAL A 15 7.43 10.43 -4.21
N VAL A 16 7.53 9.20 -3.73
CA VAL A 16 6.66 8.68 -2.66
C VAL A 16 7.06 9.27 -1.28
N LEU A 17 8.32 9.67 -1.09
CA LEU A 17 8.83 10.20 0.19
C LEU A 17 8.66 11.72 0.34
N LEU A 18 8.50 12.47 -0.74
CA LEU A 18 8.46 13.95 -0.71
C LEU A 18 7.06 14.54 -0.60
N GLY A 19 6.00 13.72 -0.63
CA GLY A 19 4.60 14.18 -0.49
C GLY A 19 4.15 14.54 0.93
N ALA A 20 5.01 14.40 1.94
CA ALA A 20 4.62 14.49 3.36
C ALA A 20 4.95 15.85 4.04
N SER A 21 5.33 16.88 3.30
CA SER A 21 5.72 18.16 3.91
C SER A 21 4.76 19.26 3.51
N LYS A 22 3.83 19.59 4.36
CA LYS A 22 3.26 20.88 4.77
C LYS A 22 1.82 20.75 5.26
N ILE A 23 1.65 20.27 6.49
CA ILE A 23 0.43 20.56 7.24
C ILE A 23 0.80 21.71 8.20
N LYS A 24 0.33 22.92 7.88
CA LYS A 24 0.37 24.05 8.80
C LYS A 24 -0.48 23.73 10.02
N ALA A 25 0.13 23.78 11.19
CA ALA A 25 -0.58 23.81 12.46
C ALA A 25 -1.44 25.09 12.50
N GLN A 26 -2.74 24.92 12.65
CA GLN A 26 -3.69 26.02 12.88
C GLN A 26 -3.78 26.22 14.38
N GLU A 27 -3.31 27.34 14.83
CA GLU A 27 -3.38 27.82 16.22
C GLU A 27 -4.84 28.01 16.62
N PRO A 28 -5.30 27.57 17.81
CA PRO A 28 -6.66 27.80 18.26
C PRO A 28 -6.81 29.24 18.75
N ALA A 29 -7.62 30.02 18.04
CA ALA A 29 -8.04 31.33 18.49
C ALA A 29 -8.88 31.19 19.77
N THR A 30 -8.38 31.78 20.85
CA THR A 30 -9.12 31.99 22.12
C THR A 30 -10.27 32.94 21.89
N GLN A 31 -11.48 32.44 21.77
CA GLN A 31 -12.69 33.28 21.92
C GLN A 31 -13.20 33.21 23.36
N ALA A 32 -13.08 34.35 24.02
CA ALA A 32 -13.74 34.60 25.29
C ALA A 32 -15.28 34.66 25.07
N GLN A 33 -16.02 33.76 25.70
CA GLN A 33 -17.48 33.74 25.66
C GLN A 33 -18.04 34.32 26.98
N PRO A 34 -19.02 35.27 26.92
CA PRO A 34 -19.66 35.78 28.11
C PRO A 34 -20.54 34.69 28.74
N ARG A 35 -20.46 34.59 30.08
CA ARG A 35 -21.40 33.81 30.89
C ARG A 35 -22.78 34.44 30.81
N ASP A 36 -23.75 33.68 30.42
CA ASP A 36 -25.12 33.92 30.83
C ASP A 36 -25.83 32.61 31.22
N SER A 37 -26.71 32.76 32.14
CA SER A 37 -27.29 31.88 33.13
C SER A 37 -28.10 30.68 32.61
N ASP A 38 -27.99 29.60 33.36
CA ASP A 38 -29.04 28.67 33.76
C ASP A 38 -30.16 28.31 32.76
N ILE A 39 -29.95 27.28 31.94
CA ILE A 39 -31.00 26.33 31.59
C ILE A 39 -30.39 24.92 31.66
N VAL A 40 -30.68 24.21 32.75
CA VAL A 40 -30.42 22.78 32.88
C VAL A 40 -31.37 22.03 31.97
N SER A 41 -31.00 21.82 30.73
CA SER A 41 -31.66 20.83 29.88
C SER A 41 -31.10 19.44 30.23
N PRO A 42 -31.94 18.40 30.38
CA PRO A 42 -31.46 17.07 30.65
C PRO A 42 -30.63 16.59 29.46
N VAL A 43 -29.34 16.57 29.65
CA VAL A 43 -28.40 15.96 28.68
C VAL A 43 -28.81 14.50 28.48
N THR A 44 -29.51 14.28 27.39
CA THR A 44 -29.91 12.94 26.94
C THR A 44 -28.65 12.06 26.87
N LYS A 45 -28.61 11.04 27.71
CA LYS A 45 -27.54 10.04 27.79
C LYS A 45 -27.22 9.31 26.45
N SER A 46 -27.95 9.65 25.40
CA SER A 46 -27.76 9.10 24.04
C SER A 46 -26.58 9.71 23.29
N GLN A 47 -26.16 10.94 23.58
CA GLN A 47 -25.04 11.59 22.90
C GLN A 47 -23.66 11.20 23.49
N ALA A 48 -23.62 10.56 24.64
CA ALA A 48 -22.36 10.12 25.25
C ALA A 48 -21.84 8.76 24.66
N ASN A 49 -22.67 8.06 23.90
CA ASN A 49 -22.29 6.73 23.35
C ASN A 49 -21.80 6.79 21.89
N ASP A 50 -21.93 7.93 21.22
CA ASP A 50 -21.28 8.21 19.94
C ASP A 50 -19.82 8.67 20.10
N ARG A 51 -19.21 8.42 21.25
CA ARG A 51 -17.76 8.44 21.37
C ARG A 51 -17.22 7.36 20.46
N ILE A 52 -17.02 7.79 19.17
CA ILE A 52 -16.04 7.28 18.22
C ILE A 52 -15.69 5.84 18.59
N ALA A 53 -16.37 4.87 18.00
CA ALA A 53 -15.94 3.48 18.09
C ALA A 53 -14.46 3.50 17.69
N GLU A 54 -13.58 3.34 18.68
CA GLU A 54 -12.15 3.49 18.51
C GLU A 54 -11.74 2.55 17.38
N HIS A 55 -11.33 3.13 16.24
CA HIS A 55 -10.98 2.35 15.06
C HIS A 55 -9.83 1.41 15.41
N ARG A 56 -10.12 0.12 15.39
CA ARG A 56 -9.12 -0.91 15.70
C ARG A 56 -8.37 -1.28 14.45
N PHE A 57 -7.03 -1.34 14.52
CA PHE A 57 -6.18 -1.74 13.39
C PHE A 57 -6.61 -3.06 12.74
N TRP A 58 -6.99 -4.05 13.54
CA TRP A 58 -7.48 -5.34 13.07
C TRP A 58 -9.00 -5.39 12.92
N ASP A 59 -9.63 -4.31 12.45
CA ASP A 59 -11.05 -4.32 12.12
C ASP A 59 -11.37 -5.21 10.91
N LYS A 60 -12.65 -5.40 10.63
CA LYS A 60 -13.08 -6.26 9.54
C LYS A 60 -12.59 -5.78 8.18
N GLU A 61 -12.56 -4.45 7.96
CA GLU A 61 -12.14 -3.86 6.67
C GLU A 61 -10.65 -4.06 6.44
N ASN A 62 -9.80 -3.75 7.42
CA ASN A 62 -8.36 -3.95 7.30
C ASN A 62 -7.99 -5.41 7.12
N ARG A 63 -8.68 -6.33 7.80
CA ARG A 63 -8.44 -7.78 7.59
C ARG A 63 -8.71 -8.20 6.15
N TRP A 64 -9.79 -7.71 5.53
CA TRP A 64 -10.07 -7.97 4.13
C TRP A 64 -9.06 -7.30 3.19
N LEU A 65 -8.64 -6.09 3.48
CA LEU A 65 -7.61 -5.39 2.72
C LEU A 65 -6.26 -6.13 2.79
N PHE A 66 -5.85 -6.59 3.97
CA PHE A 66 -4.60 -7.35 4.11
C PHE A 66 -4.68 -8.72 3.44
N ALA A 67 -5.82 -9.39 3.50
CA ALA A 67 -6.06 -10.60 2.73
C ALA A 67 -5.99 -10.32 1.21
N GLY A 68 -6.53 -9.19 0.76
CA GLY A 68 -6.45 -8.71 -0.63
C GLY A 68 -5.01 -8.44 -1.08
N VAL A 69 -4.18 -7.81 -0.21
CA VAL A 69 -2.75 -7.61 -0.47
C VAL A 69 -2.04 -8.96 -0.64
N GLY A 70 -2.28 -9.92 0.25
CA GLY A 70 -1.72 -11.26 0.14
C GLY A 70 -2.15 -11.98 -1.14
N ALA A 71 -3.43 -11.90 -1.50
CA ALA A 71 -3.95 -12.48 -2.73
C ALA A 71 -3.34 -11.84 -3.99
N ALA A 72 -3.22 -10.51 -4.03
CA ALA A 72 -2.58 -9.80 -5.13
C ALA A 72 -1.11 -10.19 -5.29
N ARG A 73 -0.36 -10.33 -4.19
CA ARG A 73 1.02 -10.80 -4.20
C ARG A 73 1.14 -12.25 -4.67
N THR A 74 0.23 -13.11 -4.25
CA THR A 74 0.17 -14.49 -4.73
C THR A 74 -0.08 -14.52 -6.24
N LEU A 75 -1.00 -13.68 -6.74
CA LEU A 75 -1.27 -13.55 -8.17
C LEU A 75 -0.02 -13.06 -8.93
N ASP A 76 0.70 -12.07 -8.38
CA ASP A 76 1.93 -11.55 -8.98
C ASP A 76 3.02 -12.62 -9.04
N TYR A 77 3.21 -13.39 -7.98
CA TYR A 77 4.11 -14.52 -7.94
C TYR A 77 3.83 -15.50 -9.09
N PHE A 78 2.60 -15.97 -9.23
CA PHE A 78 2.25 -16.94 -10.28
C PHE A 78 2.30 -16.31 -11.69
N SER A 79 1.91 -15.05 -11.84
CA SER A 79 1.97 -14.36 -13.12
C SER A 79 3.41 -14.21 -13.61
N THR A 80 4.31 -13.87 -12.70
CA THR A 80 5.75 -13.73 -12.99
C THR A 80 6.38 -15.06 -13.35
N LEU A 81 6.08 -16.15 -12.61
CA LEU A 81 6.53 -17.48 -12.98
C LEU A 81 6.00 -17.94 -14.35
N ASN A 82 4.73 -17.60 -14.66
CA ASN A 82 4.15 -17.88 -15.96
C ASN A 82 4.85 -17.09 -17.08
N MET A 83 5.13 -15.82 -16.85
CA MET A 83 5.86 -14.95 -17.75
C MET A 83 7.29 -15.49 -18.01
N ARG A 84 7.99 -15.94 -16.95
CA ARG A 84 9.34 -16.54 -17.04
C ARG A 84 9.32 -17.81 -17.87
N ARG A 85 8.36 -18.73 -17.65
CA ARG A 85 8.19 -19.96 -18.46
C ARG A 85 7.99 -19.67 -19.94
N ARG A 86 7.44 -18.51 -20.30
CA ARG A 86 7.28 -18.06 -21.69
C ARG A 86 8.52 -17.36 -22.26
N GLY A 87 9.69 -17.46 -21.59
CA GLY A 87 10.96 -16.90 -22.04
C GLY A 87 11.10 -15.39 -21.86
N ARG A 88 10.20 -14.75 -21.11
CA ARG A 88 10.29 -13.33 -20.78
C ARG A 88 11.20 -13.10 -19.59
N GLN A 89 11.84 -11.94 -19.54
CA GLN A 89 12.69 -11.52 -18.45
C GLN A 89 11.93 -10.60 -17.51
N GLU A 90 12.20 -10.73 -16.20
CA GLU A 90 11.73 -9.80 -15.20
C GLU A 90 12.48 -8.47 -15.32
N ILE A 91 11.80 -7.38 -14.98
CA ILE A 91 12.34 -6.02 -15.12
C ILE A 91 12.81 -5.48 -13.78
N LEU A 92 12.14 -5.83 -12.69
CA LEU A 92 12.37 -5.28 -11.36
C LEU A 92 13.36 -6.11 -10.55
N LEU A 93 13.31 -7.43 -10.69
CA LEU A 93 14.18 -8.38 -10.01
C LEU A 93 15.14 -9.06 -11.00
N SER A 94 16.26 -9.54 -10.50
CA SER A 94 17.12 -10.39 -11.32
C SER A 94 16.45 -11.72 -11.61
N ASN A 95 16.70 -12.28 -12.78
CA ASN A 95 16.17 -13.59 -13.16
C ASN A 95 16.56 -14.69 -12.17
N ASP A 96 17.78 -14.66 -11.65
CA ASP A 96 18.27 -15.64 -10.67
C ASP A 96 17.45 -15.65 -9.39
N VAL A 97 16.99 -14.48 -8.94
CA VAL A 97 16.11 -14.35 -7.77
C VAL A 97 14.72 -14.87 -8.07
N VAL A 98 14.15 -14.54 -9.22
CA VAL A 98 12.81 -14.97 -9.62
C VAL A 98 12.77 -16.48 -9.88
N ASP A 99 13.83 -17.05 -10.48
CA ASP A 99 13.96 -18.48 -10.76
C ASP A 99 14.24 -19.28 -9.47
N ASN A 100 14.71 -18.63 -8.41
CA ASN A 100 14.76 -19.22 -7.06
C ASN A 100 13.40 -18.99 -6.36
N HIS A 101 12.52 -19.99 -6.42
CA HIS A 101 11.17 -19.92 -5.86
C HIS A 101 11.11 -19.54 -4.37
N ALA A 102 12.06 -19.99 -3.57
CA ALA A 102 12.11 -19.66 -2.14
C ALA A 102 12.49 -18.20 -1.94
N ALA A 103 13.50 -17.69 -2.64
CA ALA A 103 13.90 -16.29 -2.57
C ALA A 103 12.79 -15.38 -3.09
N PHE A 104 12.18 -15.73 -4.22
CA PHE A 104 11.08 -14.93 -4.77
C PHE A 104 9.87 -14.93 -3.85
N GLY A 105 9.46 -16.08 -3.32
CA GLY A 105 8.37 -16.18 -2.34
C GLY A 105 8.64 -15.36 -1.07
N ALA A 106 9.91 -15.34 -0.59
CA ALA A 106 10.30 -14.51 0.55
C ALA A 106 10.18 -13.01 0.26
N ILE A 107 10.51 -12.56 -0.96
CA ILE A 107 10.33 -11.16 -1.39
C ILE A 107 8.85 -10.78 -1.43
N GLU A 108 8.00 -11.67 -1.96
CA GLU A 108 6.55 -11.44 -1.99
C GLU A 108 5.95 -11.34 -0.58
N ALA A 109 6.38 -12.22 0.32
CA ALA A 109 5.99 -12.18 1.72
C ALA A 109 6.48 -10.91 2.43
N ALA A 110 7.73 -10.51 2.19
CA ALA A 110 8.30 -9.28 2.73
C ALA A 110 7.56 -8.04 2.22
N GLY A 111 7.18 -8.00 0.94
CA GLY A 111 6.37 -6.93 0.37
C GLY A 111 4.98 -6.83 1.02
N THR A 112 4.34 -7.97 1.29
CA THR A 112 3.09 -8.05 2.05
C THR A 112 3.27 -7.49 3.46
N GLY A 113 4.29 -7.95 4.19
CA GLY A 113 4.61 -7.50 5.55
C GLY A 113 4.92 -5.99 5.60
N ALA A 114 5.67 -5.47 4.62
CA ALA A 114 5.97 -4.04 4.52
C ALA A 114 4.72 -3.19 4.32
N SER A 115 3.75 -3.65 3.51
CA SER A 115 2.49 -2.96 3.32
C SER A 115 1.65 -2.91 4.60
N ILE A 116 1.55 -4.05 5.31
CA ILE A 116 0.84 -4.11 6.60
C ILE A 116 1.54 -3.24 7.64
N GLY A 117 2.88 -3.26 7.68
CA GLY A 117 3.67 -2.41 8.59
C GLY A 117 3.47 -0.92 8.32
N ALA A 118 3.45 -0.50 7.05
CA ALA A 118 3.15 0.89 6.68
C ALA A 118 1.73 1.30 7.10
N SER A 119 0.73 0.43 6.86
CA SER A 119 -0.65 0.64 7.32
C SER A 119 -0.71 0.79 8.84
N TYR A 120 0.04 -0.04 9.59
CA TYR A 120 0.12 0.05 11.05
C TYR A 120 0.72 1.39 11.52
N LEU A 121 1.77 1.87 10.86
CA LEU A 121 2.35 3.17 11.17
C LEU A 121 1.33 4.30 10.96
N PHE A 122 0.60 4.30 9.84
CA PHE A 122 -0.45 5.29 9.62
C PHE A 122 -1.57 5.20 10.66
N HIS A 123 -1.98 4.00 11.05
CA HIS A 123 -2.93 3.78 12.14
C HIS A 123 -2.42 4.41 13.44
N ARG A 124 -1.17 4.12 13.83
CA ARG A 124 -0.56 4.64 15.06
C ARG A 124 -0.49 6.16 15.10
N TYR A 125 -0.33 6.81 13.93
CA TYR A 125 -0.31 8.26 13.82
C TYR A 125 -1.70 8.87 13.55
N GLY A 126 -2.79 8.11 13.66
CA GLY A 126 -4.16 8.59 13.48
C GLY A 126 -4.57 8.87 12.02
N HIS A 127 -3.75 8.43 11.06
CA HIS A 127 -4.01 8.63 9.63
C HIS A 127 -4.82 7.48 9.02
N HIS A 128 -6.03 7.21 9.54
CA HIS A 128 -6.84 6.04 9.16
C HIS A 128 -7.23 5.98 7.68
N LYS A 129 -7.30 7.12 6.99
CA LYS A 129 -7.48 7.13 5.53
C LYS A 129 -6.24 6.59 4.81
N LEU A 130 -5.04 7.03 5.18
CA LEU A 130 -3.78 6.57 4.58
C LEU A 130 -3.51 5.10 4.90
N GLU A 131 -3.89 4.64 6.09
CA GLU A 131 -3.85 3.25 6.50
C GLU A 131 -4.51 2.32 5.46
N ARG A 132 -5.73 2.62 5.05
CA ARG A 132 -6.48 1.84 4.05
C ARG A 132 -5.99 2.08 2.62
N TRP A 133 -5.67 3.33 2.28
CA TRP A 133 -5.13 3.67 0.97
C TRP A 133 -3.84 2.94 0.65
N THR A 134 -2.97 2.67 1.64
CA THR A 134 -1.75 1.87 1.47
C THR A 134 -2.08 0.51 0.87
N SER A 135 -3.08 -0.19 1.40
CA SER A 135 -3.51 -1.49 0.88
C SER A 135 -4.13 -1.38 -0.50
N PHE A 136 -5.00 -0.40 -0.76
CA PHE A 136 -5.60 -0.21 -2.08
C PHE A 136 -4.56 0.07 -3.16
N VAL A 137 -3.61 0.95 -2.90
CA VAL A 137 -2.52 1.26 -3.84
C VAL A 137 -1.68 0.01 -4.08
N HIS A 138 -1.34 -0.74 -3.04
CA HIS A 138 -0.57 -1.97 -3.17
C HIS A 138 -1.30 -3.00 -4.04
N ILE A 139 -2.56 -3.30 -3.74
CA ILE A 139 -3.39 -4.23 -4.53
C ILE A 139 -3.46 -3.77 -5.98
N GLY A 140 -3.73 -2.49 -6.23
CA GLY A 140 -3.84 -1.93 -7.58
C GLY A 140 -2.55 -2.08 -8.39
N LEU A 141 -1.41 -1.70 -7.83
CA LEU A 141 -0.11 -1.79 -8.50
C LEU A 141 0.28 -3.25 -8.78
N THR A 142 0.15 -4.11 -7.78
CA THR A 142 0.51 -5.53 -7.90
C THR A 142 -0.39 -6.25 -8.90
N THR A 143 -1.70 -6.01 -8.85
CA THR A 143 -2.64 -6.60 -9.81
C THR A 143 -2.38 -6.12 -11.23
N THR A 144 -2.07 -4.83 -11.40
CA THR A 144 -1.69 -4.29 -12.72
C THR A 144 -0.43 -4.97 -13.27
N GLY A 145 0.58 -5.19 -12.42
CA GLY A 145 1.78 -5.95 -12.77
C GLY A 145 1.44 -7.36 -13.24
N ALA A 146 0.62 -8.07 -12.47
CA ALA A 146 0.20 -9.43 -12.76
C ALA A 146 -0.58 -9.52 -14.09
N VAL A 147 -1.54 -8.63 -14.32
CA VAL A 147 -2.30 -8.56 -15.58
C VAL A 147 -1.36 -8.30 -16.75
N ARG A 148 -0.42 -7.37 -16.61
CA ARG A 148 0.60 -7.12 -17.64
C ARG A 148 1.42 -8.39 -17.92
N ASN A 149 1.87 -9.10 -16.90
CA ASN A 149 2.66 -10.32 -17.06
C ASN A 149 1.90 -11.39 -17.84
N TYR A 150 0.60 -11.57 -17.58
CA TYR A 150 -0.24 -12.50 -18.34
C TYR A 150 -0.49 -12.05 -19.78
N SER A 151 -0.58 -10.74 -20.04
CA SER A 151 -0.84 -10.20 -21.38
C SER A 151 0.38 -10.25 -22.32
N LEU A 152 1.60 -10.41 -21.79
CA LEU A 152 2.79 -10.51 -22.62
C LEU A 152 2.78 -11.79 -23.46
N LYS A 153 3.05 -11.66 -24.76
CA LYS A 153 3.21 -12.79 -25.68
C LYS A 153 4.48 -13.60 -25.35
N THR A 154 4.51 -14.87 -25.71
CA THR A 154 5.70 -15.72 -25.63
C THR A 154 6.87 -15.06 -26.37
N ALA A 155 8.07 -15.10 -25.80
CA ALA A 155 9.25 -14.64 -26.49
C ALA A 155 9.62 -15.70 -27.56
N HIS A 156 9.66 -15.29 -28.82
CA HIS A 156 10.23 -16.15 -29.85
C HIS A 156 11.74 -16.00 -29.81
N PRO A 157 12.51 -17.12 -29.91
CA PRO A 157 13.94 -17.04 -30.15
C PRO A 157 14.16 -16.18 -31.40
N LYS A 158 15.08 -15.21 -31.34
CA LYS A 158 15.53 -14.57 -32.57
C LYS A 158 16.22 -15.65 -33.36
N THR A 159 15.59 -16.16 -34.41
CA THR A 159 16.28 -16.93 -35.46
C THR A 159 17.28 -15.94 -36.06
N THR A 160 18.55 -16.10 -35.73
CA THR A 160 19.63 -15.43 -36.44
C THR A 160 19.65 -16.03 -37.88
N PRO A 161 19.60 -15.22 -38.93
CA PRO A 161 19.72 -15.70 -40.27
C PRO A 161 21.09 -16.30 -40.53
#